data_9e1be64bb6e2f5f9b7b421163ddfac40
#
_entry.id   9e1be64bb6e2f5f9b7b421163ddfac40
#
_cell.length_a   1.000
_cell.length_b   1.000
_cell.length_c   1.000
_cell.angle_alpha   90.00
_cell.angle_beta   90.00
_cell.angle_gamma   90.00
#
_symmetry.space_group_name_H-M   'P 1'
#
loop_
_entity.id
_entity.type
_entity.pdbx_description
1 polymer ?
#
loop_
_entity_poly.entity_id
_entity_poly.type
_entity_poly.pdbx_seq_one_letter_code
_entity_poly.pdbx_strand_id
1 'polypeptide(L)'
;MKLPVWKPLYIFLKILGLPVEWEVSVGSAIFRETAKGRLYLLLQYPSGHYDFAKGHVEEGETEEETLRRETEEETGINDLTIFPKRVSIRYYYVAKGNERIRRIEEGRGISIFKQVHFYPAETKIKEVKLSHEHINYLWLPYEEAVERVTFENARRVIRMTEEEFSSTNKA
;
A
#
# COMPACT_ATOMS: atom_id res chain seq x y z
N MET A 1 -7.01 -21.78 9.71
CA MET A 1 -6.70 -20.35 9.49
C MET A 1 -7.39 -19.53 10.60
N LYS A 2 -6.64 -19.01 11.57
CA LYS A 2 -7.22 -18.21 12.66
C LYS A 2 -7.64 -16.86 12.06
N LEU A 3 -8.94 -16.55 12.12
CA LEU A 3 -9.44 -15.21 11.77
C LEU A 3 -8.69 -14.17 12.62
N PRO A 4 -8.21 -13.09 12.03
CA PRO A 4 -7.54 -12.05 12.80
C PRO A 4 -8.52 -11.50 13.86
N VAL A 5 -8.04 -11.29 15.06
CA VAL A 5 -8.83 -10.82 16.23
C VAL A 5 -9.68 -9.56 15.91
N TRP A 6 -9.26 -8.76 14.96
CA TRP A 6 -9.93 -7.53 14.53
C TRP A 6 -11.24 -7.76 13.76
N LYS A 7 -11.35 -8.83 12.97
CA LYS A 7 -12.54 -9.10 12.18
C LYS A 7 -13.75 -9.47 13.04
N PRO A 8 -13.62 -10.33 14.07
CA PRO A 8 -14.68 -10.54 15.06
C PRO A 8 -15.11 -9.27 15.81
N LEU A 9 -14.14 -8.45 16.23
CA LEU A 9 -14.42 -7.18 16.89
C LEU A 9 -15.21 -6.23 15.99
N TYR A 10 -14.79 -6.07 14.74
CA TYR A 10 -15.52 -5.26 13.74
C TYR A 10 -16.96 -5.74 13.57
N ILE A 11 -17.17 -7.05 13.39
CA ILE A 11 -18.51 -7.65 13.24
C ILE A 11 -19.38 -7.34 14.46
N PHE A 12 -18.83 -7.52 15.67
CA PHE A 12 -19.52 -7.24 16.91
C PHE A 12 -19.93 -5.76 17.01
N LEU A 13 -19.04 -4.84 16.72
CA LEU A 13 -19.31 -3.40 16.74
C LEU A 13 -20.37 -3.00 15.70
N LYS A 14 -20.34 -3.62 14.52
CA LYS A 14 -21.33 -3.38 13.46
C LYS A 14 -22.73 -3.89 13.86
N ILE A 15 -22.80 -5.04 14.53
CA ILE A 15 -24.06 -5.59 15.06
C ILE A 15 -24.66 -4.64 16.11
N LEU A 16 -23.83 -3.97 16.90
CA LEU A 16 -24.25 -2.96 17.87
C LEU A 16 -24.69 -1.62 17.23
N GLY A 17 -24.70 -1.52 15.89
CA GLY A 17 -25.09 -0.30 15.17
C GLY A 17 -24.05 0.81 15.22
N LEU A 18 -22.81 0.53 15.61
CA LEU A 18 -21.73 1.52 15.62
C LEU A 18 -21.27 1.85 14.19
N PRO A 19 -20.89 3.10 13.91
CA PRO A 19 -20.47 3.57 12.59
C PRO A 19 -19.05 3.09 12.23
N VAL A 20 -18.88 1.78 12.15
CA VAL A 20 -17.61 1.12 11.82
C VAL A 20 -17.61 0.64 10.37
N GLU A 21 -16.44 0.68 9.74
CA GLU A 21 -16.22 0.18 8.38
C GLU A 21 -14.95 -0.66 8.30
N TRP A 22 -14.98 -1.72 7.48
CA TRP A 22 -13.82 -2.53 7.14
C TRP A 22 -13.39 -2.22 5.73
N GLU A 23 -12.16 -1.74 5.58
CA GLU A 23 -11.59 -1.41 4.29
C GLU A 23 -10.37 -2.26 3.98
N VAL A 24 -10.29 -2.71 2.72
CA VAL A 24 -9.12 -3.39 2.19
C VAL A 24 -8.51 -2.53 1.09
N SER A 25 -7.20 -2.36 1.15
CA SER A 25 -6.41 -1.77 0.07
C SER A 25 -5.31 -2.73 -0.34
N VAL A 26 -4.89 -2.59 -1.58
CA VAL A 26 -3.75 -3.31 -2.13
C VAL A 26 -2.77 -2.30 -2.70
N GLY A 27 -1.49 -2.56 -2.51
CA GLY A 27 -0.42 -1.71 -3.02
C GLY A 27 0.81 -2.51 -3.41
N SER A 28 1.77 -1.83 -3.99
CA SER A 28 2.99 -2.43 -4.50
C SER A 28 4.24 -1.76 -3.95
N ALA A 29 5.14 -2.57 -3.37
CA ALA A 29 6.52 -2.16 -3.14
C ALA A 29 7.28 -2.32 -4.46
N ILE A 30 7.21 -1.28 -5.29
CA ILE A 30 7.79 -1.29 -6.64
C ILE A 30 9.30 -1.14 -6.53
N PHE A 31 10.01 -2.00 -7.22
CA PHE A 31 11.46 -1.90 -7.35
C PHE A 31 11.91 -2.13 -8.79
N ARG A 32 13.15 -1.75 -9.08
CA ARG A 32 13.82 -2.02 -10.33
C ARG A 32 15.26 -2.41 -10.08
N GLU A 33 15.74 -3.39 -10.84
CA GLU A 33 17.14 -3.77 -10.83
C GLU A 33 17.96 -2.83 -11.73
N THR A 34 19.15 -2.45 -11.26
CA THR A 34 20.10 -1.64 -12.01
C THR A 34 21.51 -2.22 -11.89
N ALA A 35 22.44 -1.77 -12.74
CA ALA A 35 23.86 -2.17 -12.63
C ALA A 35 24.50 -1.80 -11.28
N LYS A 36 23.89 -0.88 -10.52
CA LYS A 36 24.35 -0.43 -9.20
C LYS A 36 23.57 -1.04 -8.03
N GLY A 37 22.65 -1.95 -8.32
CA GLY A 37 21.77 -2.58 -7.34
C GLY A 37 20.31 -2.18 -7.51
N ARG A 38 19.49 -2.63 -6.57
CA ARG A 38 18.04 -2.44 -6.55
C ARG A 38 17.67 -1.03 -6.08
N LEU A 39 16.72 -0.43 -6.78
CA LEU A 39 16.10 0.84 -6.40
C LEU A 39 14.61 0.64 -6.11
N TYR A 40 14.13 1.22 -5.02
CA TYR A 40 12.72 1.23 -4.60
C TYR A 40 12.05 2.53 -4.98
N LEU A 41 10.82 2.46 -5.49
CA LEU A 41 9.99 3.64 -5.77
C LEU A 41 9.25 4.07 -4.52
N LEU A 42 9.40 5.32 -4.14
CA LEU A 42 8.63 5.97 -3.09
C LEU A 42 7.88 7.16 -3.67
N LEU A 43 6.62 7.31 -3.27
CA LEU A 43 5.75 8.42 -3.66
C LEU A 43 5.61 9.39 -2.49
N GLN A 44 5.70 10.68 -2.77
CA GLN A 44 5.47 11.73 -1.78
C GLN A 44 4.03 12.23 -1.86
N TYR A 45 3.31 12.11 -0.76
CA TYR A 45 1.97 12.63 -0.59
C TYR A 45 1.97 14.14 -0.25
N PRO A 46 0.88 14.89 -0.53
CA PRO A 46 0.80 16.32 -0.22
C PRO A 46 1.01 16.67 1.26
N SER A 47 0.74 15.74 2.16
CA SER A 47 1.03 15.87 3.60
C SER A 47 2.52 15.75 3.95
N GLY A 48 3.39 15.51 2.96
CA GLY A 48 4.85 15.41 3.10
C GLY A 48 5.37 14.00 3.40
N HIS A 49 4.50 13.03 3.70
CA HIS A 49 4.95 11.66 3.96
C HIS A 49 5.30 10.89 2.67
N TYR A 50 6.17 9.91 2.81
CA TYR A 50 6.57 8.98 1.75
C TYR A 50 6.02 7.59 2.03
N ASP A 51 5.38 6.99 1.02
CA ASP A 51 4.79 5.65 1.08
C ASP A 51 4.77 5.04 -0.34
N PHE A 52 4.13 3.88 -0.51
CA PHE A 52 3.97 3.18 -1.79
C PHE A 52 2.63 3.51 -2.45
N ALA A 53 2.56 3.23 -3.76
CA ALA A 53 1.30 3.22 -4.51
C ALA A 53 0.33 2.18 -3.92
N LYS A 54 -0.93 2.56 -3.69
CA LYS A 54 -1.96 1.70 -3.13
C LYS A 54 -3.36 2.31 -3.23
N GLY A 55 -4.34 1.49 -3.42
CA GLY A 55 -5.71 1.94 -3.36
C GLY A 55 -6.70 0.88 -2.90
N HIS A 56 -7.96 1.23 -2.91
CA HIS A 56 -9.05 0.37 -2.46
C HIS A 56 -9.36 -0.73 -3.48
N VAL A 57 -9.66 -1.92 -2.97
CA VAL A 57 -10.23 -2.99 -3.80
C VAL A 57 -11.64 -2.59 -4.18
N GLU A 58 -11.91 -2.50 -5.47
CA GLU A 58 -13.24 -2.24 -6.02
C GLU A 58 -14.07 -3.51 -6.12
N GLU A 59 -15.40 -3.34 -6.28
CA GLU A 59 -16.31 -4.48 -6.36
C GLU A 59 -16.00 -5.35 -7.60
N GLY A 60 -15.73 -6.63 -7.35
CA GLY A 60 -15.39 -7.60 -8.39
C GLY A 60 -13.91 -7.69 -8.73
N GLU A 61 -13.05 -6.80 -8.21
CA GLU A 61 -11.60 -6.87 -8.43
C GLU A 61 -10.93 -7.95 -7.58
N THR A 62 -9.95 -8.60 -8.16
CA THR A 62 -8.92 -9.36 -7.44
C THR A 62 -7.86 -8.41 -6.87
N GLU A 63 -7.06 -8.88 -5.89
CA GLU A 63 -5.95 -8.10 -5.35
C GLU A 63 -4.92 -7.73 -6.44
N GLU A 64 -4.68 -8.59 -7.42
CA GLU A 64 -3.75 -8.31 -8.52
C GLU A 64 -4.30 -7.22 -9.47
N GLU A 65 -5.58 -7.29 -9.81
CA GLU A 65 -6.22 -6.26 -10.65
C GLU A 65 -6.18 -4.90 -9.98
N THR A 66 -6.54 -4.82 -8.71
CA THR A 66 -6.43 -3.59 -7.91
C THR A 66 -5.00 -3.06 -7.90
N LEU A 67 -4.01 -3.92 -7.64
CA LEU A 67 -2.60 -3.53 -7.60
C LEU A 67 -2.15 -2.92 -8.93
N ARG A 68 -2.49 -3.56 -10.06
CA ARG A 68 -2.11 -3.09 -11.39
C ARG A 68 -2.79 -1.76 -11.72
N ARG A 69 -4.10 -1.64 -11.48
CA ARG A 69 -4.87 -0.41 -11.71
C ARG A 69 -4.31 0.75 -10.89
N GLU A 70 -4.18 0.59 -9.58
CA GLU A 70 -3.69 1.64 -8.68
C GLU A 70 -2.25 2.05 -9.01
N THR A 71 -1.38 1.09 -9.34
CA THR A 71 -0.01 1.41 -9.75
C THR A 71 0.02 2.20 -11.04
N GLU A 72 -0.77 1.82 -12.04
CA GLU A 72 -0.84 2.53 -13.32
C GLU A 72 -1.45 3.94 -13.15
N GLU A 73 -2.52 4.07 -12.36
CA GLU A 73 -3.18 5.34 -12.07
C GLU A 73 -2.25 6.30 -11.31
N GLU A 74 -1.55 5.83 -10.28
CA GLU A 74 -0.70 6.68 -9.44
C GLU A 74 0.68 6.97 -10.04
N THR A 75 1.21 6.08 -10.89
CA THR A 75 2.61 6.16 -11.36
C THR A 75 2.81 6.06 -12.87
N GLY A 76 1.80 5.65 -13.63
CA GLY A 76 1.91 5.35 -15.05
C GLY A 76 2.69 4.06 -15.37
N ILE A 77 3.09 3.27 -14.36
CA ILE A 77 3.81 2.01 -14.55
C ILE A 77 2.82 0.88 -14.78
N ASN A 78 3.00 0.13 -15.88
CA ASN A 78 2.10 -0.96 -16.29
C ASN A 78 2.80 -2.27 -16.69
N ASP A 79 4.13 -2.35 -16.57
CA ASP A 79 4.95 -3.53 -16.92
C ASP A 79 5.28 -4.43 -15.72
N LEU A 80 4.46 -4.43 -14.67
CA LEU A 80 4.77 -5.07 -13.41
C LEU A 80 4.90 -6.60 -13.48
N THR A 81 6.02 -7.11 -12.97
CA THR A 81 6.17 -8.49 -12.54
C THR A 81 5.88 -8.57 -11.04
N ILE A 82 4.72 -9.12 -10.67
CA ILE A 82 4.26 -9.18 -9.28
C ILE A 82 4.72 -10.49 -8.64
N PHE A 83 5.24 -10.42 -7.40
CA PHE A 83 5.68 -11.59 -6.64
C PHE A 83 4.63 -11.99 -5.60
N PRO A 84 4.38 -13.30 -5.39
CA PRO A 84 3.22 -13.78 -4.64
C PRO A 84 3.29 -13.55 -3.13
N LYS A 85 4.49 -13.36 -2.56
CA LYS A 85 4.67 -13.15 -1.12
C LYS A 85 4.31 -11.73 -0.75
N ARG A 86 3.25 -11.56 0.01
CA ARG A 86 2.73 -10.26 0.44
C ARG A 86 2.99 -9.97 1.92
N VAL A 87 3.08 -8.69 2.23
CA VAL A 87 3.04 -8.16 3.58
C VAL A 87 1.65 -7.59 3.84
N SER A 88 1.02 -8.06 4.92
CA SER A 88 -0.27 -7.50 5.35
C SER A 88 -0.08 -6.64 6.59
N ILE A 89 -0.53 -5.41 6.52
CA ILE A 89 -0.58 -4.49 7.65
C ILE A 89 -2.03 -4.19 8.01
N ARG A 90 -2.27 -3.93 9.29
CA ARG A 90 -3.59 -3.58 9.80
C ARG A 90 -3.46 -2.45 10.78
N TYR A 91 -4.37 -1.51 10.67
CA TYR A 91 -4.48 -0.41 11.62
C TYR A 91 -5.93 0.07 11.72
N TYR A 92 -6.20 0.76 12.80
CA TYR A 92 -7.49 1.38 13.07
C TYR A 92 -7.30 2.89 13.13
N TYR A 93 -8.24 3.62 12.56
CA TYR A 93 -8.30 5.06 12.72
C TYR A 93 -9.75 5.57 12.70
N VAL A 94 -9.93 6.80 13.15
CA VAL A 94 -11.19 7.52 13.07
C VAL A 94 -11.03 8.65 12.07
N ALA A 95 -11.91 8.69 11.07
CA ALA A 95 -11.91 9.73 10.04
C ALA A 95 -12.06 11.13 10.66
N LYS A 96 -11.30 12.09 10.16
CA LYS A 96 -11.27 13.48 10.63
C LYS A 96 -11.38 14.45 9.46
N GLY A 97 -11.67 15.71 9.76
CA GLY A 97 -11.75 16.78 8.76
C GLY A 97 -12.69 16.44 7.61
N ASN A 98 -12.26 16.74 6.39
CA ASN A 98 -13.05 16.54 5.17
C ASN A 98 -13.42 15.08 4.91
N GLU A 99 -12.53 14.13 5.26
CA GLU A 99 -12.84 12.70 5.13
C GLU A 99 -14.05 12.32 5.98
N ARG A 100 -14.10 12.79 7.24
CA ARG A 100 -15.24 12.51 8.12
C ARG A 100 -16.55 13.08 7.56
N ILE A 101 -16.52 14.32 7.03
CA ILE A 101 -17.70 14.96 6.45
C ILE A 101 -18.22 14.14 5.28
N ARG A 102 -17.34 13.84 4.32
CA ARG A 102 -17.68 13.04 3.14
C ARG A 102 -18.26 11.68 3.51
N ARG A 103 -17.65 10.95 4.46
CA ARG A 103 -18.15 9.64 4.91
C ARG A 103 -19.54 9.71 5.51
N ILE A 104 -19.84 10.75 6.29
CA ILE A 104 -21.17 10.95 6.86
C ILE A 104 -22.19 11.22 5.75
N GLU A 105 -21.87 12.06 4.78
CA GLU A 105 -22.72 12.35 3.61
C GLU A 105 -22.99 11.10 2.77
N GLU A 106 -22.00 10.22 2.63
CA GLU A 106 -22.12 8.93 1.94
C GLU A 106 -22.77 7.82 2.80
N GLY A 107 -23.14 8.09 4.04
CA GLY A 107 -23.68 7.08 4.95
C GLY A 107 -22.68 6.01 5.39
N ARG A 108 -21.40 6.30 5.34
CA ARG A 108 -20.29 5.38 5.64
C ARG A 108 -19.83 5.47 7.08
N GLY A 109 -19.21 4.39 7.55
CA GLY A 109 -18.61 4.33 8.87
C GLY A 109 -17.42 5.28 9.02
N ILE A 110 -17.35 5.98 10.17
CA ILE A 110 -16.26 6.92 10.48
C ILE A 110 -15.12 6.29 11.28
N SER A 111 -15.33 5.10 11.80
CA SER A 111 -14.34 4.29 12.53
C SER A 111 -13.86 3.16 11.62
N ILE A 112 -12.65 3.24 11.13
CA ILE A 112 -12.16 2.42 10.03
C ILE A 112 -11.18 1.36 10.53
N PHE A 113 -11.49 0.10 10.26
CA PHE A 113 -10.56 -1.02 10.35
C PHE A 113 -9.91 -1.22 8.98
N LYS A 114 -8.71 -0.72 8.83
CA LYS A 114 -7.98 -0.77 7.55
C LYS A 114 -7.04 -1.97 7.50
N GLN A 115 -7.12 -2.71 6.42
CA GLN A 115 -6.15 -3.74 6.05
C GLN A 115 -5.51 -3.36 4.71
N VAL A 116 -4.18 -3.38 4.64
CA VAL A 116 -3.45 -3.12 3.40
C VAL A 116 -2.56 -4.32 3.11
N HIS A 117 -2.61 -4.80 1.88
CA HIS A 117 -1.74 -5.84 1.36
C HIS A 117 -0.73 -5.23 0.40
N PHE A 118 0.57 -5.39 0.69
CA PHE A 118 1.64 -4.96 -0.19
C PHE A 118 2.32 -6.16 -0.81
N TYR A 119 2.46 -6.11 -2.12
CA TYR A 119 3.20 -7.08 -2.92
C TYR A 119 4.49 -6.48 -3.44
N PRO A 120 5.61 -7.20 -3.41
CA PRO A 120 6.78 -6.83 -4.18
C PRO A 120 6.44 -6.86 -5.67
N ALA A 121 6.86 -5.83 -6.40
CA ALA A 121 6.64 -5.76 -7.84
C ALA A 121 7.85 -5.16 -8.55
N GLU A 122 8.38 -5.89 -9.53
CA GLU A 122 9.48 -5.41 -10.36
C GLU A 122 8.98 -4.71 -11.60
N THR A 123 9.64 -3.61 -11.98
CA THR A 123 9.41 -2.88 -13.22
C THR A 123 10.72 -2.60 -13.96
N LYS A 124 10.66 -2.46 -15.27
CA LYS A 124 11.76 -1.95 -16.10
C LYS A 124 11.61 -0.46 -16.41
N ILE A 125 10.42 0.11 -16.16
CA ILE A 125 10.12 1.51 -16.39
C ILE A 125 10.85 2.37 -15.35
N LYS A 126 11.53 3.42 -15.81
CA LYS A 126 12.23 4.38 -14.96
C LYS A 126 11.42 5.64 -14.75
N GLU A 127 10.70 6.07 -15.78
CA GLU A 127 9.93 7.31 -15.74
C GLU A 127 8.60 7.08 -15.05
N VAL A 128 8.24 7.98 -14.15
CA VAL A 128 7.00 7.95 -13.38
C VAL A 128 6.15 9.14 -13.77
N LYS A 129 4.89 8.88 -14.10
CA LYS A 129 3.86 9.90 -14.32
C LYS A 129 2.96 9.95 -13.11
N LEU A 130 3.21 10.89 -12.21
CA LEU A 130 2.43 11.02 -11.00
C LEU A 130 0.98 11.42 -11.28
N SER A 131 0.06 10.80 -10.55
CA SER A 131 -1.31 11.30 -10.42
C SER A 131 -1.35 12.59 -9.58
N HIS A 132 -2.52 13.21 -9.51
CA HIS A 132 -2.75 14.40 -8.68
C HIS A 132 -2.67 14.13 -7.16
N GLU A 133 -2.63 12.87 -6.75
CA GLU A 133 -2.53 12.46 -5.34
C GLU A 133 -1.12 12.58 -4.78
N HIS A 134 -0.12 12.71 -5.66
CA HIS A 134 1.29 12.74 -5.29
C HIS A 134 1.99 13.97 -5.84
N ILE A 135 2.95 14.50 -5.06
CA ILE A 135 3.68 15.74 -5.43
C ILE A 135 5.11 15.47 -5.89
N ASN A 136 5.65 14.30 -5.60
CA ASN A 136 7.00 13.90 -5.98
C ASN A 136 7.18 12.38 -5.92
N TYR A 137 8.25 11.87 -6.52
CA TYR A 137 8.67 10.48 -6.37
C TYR A 137 10.19 10.38 -6.27
N LEU A 138 10.66 9.28 -5.68
CA LEU A 138 12.09 8.98 -5.54
C LEU A 138 12.34 7.51 -5.89
N TRP A 139 13.42 7.28 -6.65
CA TRP A 139 14.03 5.96 -6.77
C TRP A 139 15.24 5.91 -5.86
N LEU A 140 15.20 5.11 -4.80
CA LEU A 140 16.22 5.07 -3.77
C LEU A 140 16.76 3.64 -3.57
N PRO A 141 18.08 3.48 -3.31
CA PRO A 141 18.63 2.21 -2.86
C PRO A 141 18.02 1.82 -1.50
N TYR A 142 18.18 0.55 -1.15
CA TYR A 142 17.52 -0.06 0.02
C TYR A 142 17.64 0.75 1.30
N GLU A 143 18.85 1.10 1.71
CA GLU A 143 19.11 1.81 2.97
C GLU A 143 18.43 3.18 2.99
N GLU A 144 18.58 3.94 1.90
CA GLU A 144 17.96 5.26 1.77
C GLU A 144 16.43 5.17 1.71
N ALA A 145 15.88 4.15 1.06
CA ALA A 145 14.44 3.92 1.01
C ALA A 145 13.86 3.61 2.39
N VAL A 146 14.54 2.75 3.19
CA VAL A 146 14.15 2.43 4.57
C VAL A 146 14.17 3.68 5.46
N GLU A 147 15.16 4.56 5.28
CA GLU A 147 15.23 5.82 6.04
C GLU A 147 14.17 6.84 5.60
N ARG A 148 13.90 6.90 4.30
CA ARG A 148 13.00 7.89 3.70
C ARG A 148 11.53 7.62 3.96
N VAL A 149 11.06 6.37 3.93
CA VAL A 149 9.64 6.07 4.20
C VAL A 149 9.23 6.54 5.60
N THR A 150 8.05 7.11 5.67
CA THR A 150 7.58 7.76 6.90
C THR A 150 7.15 6.76 7.95
N PHE A 151 6.46 5.68 7.55
CA PHE A 151 5.81 4.77 8.48
C PHE A 151 6.63 3.49 8.71
N GLU A 152 6.66 2.98 9.95
CA GLU A 152 7.34 1.73 10.28
C GLU A 152 6.78 0.52 9.50
N ASN A 153 5.49 0.55 9.21
CA ASN A 153 4.87 -0.47 8.36
C ASN A 153 5.48 -0.49 6.94
N ALA A 154 5.75 0.67 6.34
CA ALA A 154 6.42 0.77 5.03
C ALA A 154 7.87 0.28 5.10
N ARG A 155 8.61 0.61 6.18
CA ARG A 155 9.96 0.04 6.40
C ARG A 155 9.94 -1.48 6.44
N ARG A 156 8.96 -2.06 7.14
CA ARG A 156 8.78 -3.51 7.20
C ARG A 156 8.55 -4.10 5.81
N VAL A 157 7.76 -3.45 4.97
CA VAL A 157 7.51 -3.90 3.59
C VAL A 157 8.81 -3.93 2.78
N ILE A 158 9.61 -2.86 2.82
CA ILE A 158 10.90 -2.81 2.12
C ILE A 158 11.84 -3.91 2.61
N ARG A 159 11.99 -4.06 3.93
CA ARG A 159 12.87 -5.09 4.52
C ARG A 159 12.48 -6.50 4.06
N MET A 160 11.20 -6.84 4.11
CA MET A 160 10.72 -8.16 3.68
C MET A 160 10.88 -8.36 2.17
N THR A 161 10.71 -7.32 1.36
CA THR A 161 10.98 -7.38 -0.07
C THR A 161 12.47 -7.65 -0.32
N GLU A 162 13.36 -6.93 0.37
CA GLU A 162 14.81 -7.12 0.20
C GLU A 162 15.27 -8.51 0.66
N GLU A 163 14.78 -9.02 1.79
CA GLU A 163 15.07 -10.37 2.29
C GLU A 163 14.67 -11.47 1.29
N GLU A 164 13.50 -11.33 0.65
CA GLU A 164 13.00 -12.28 -0.35
C GLU A 164 13.98 -12.42 -1.52
N PHE A 165 14.49 -11.30 -2.03
CA PHE A 165 15.31 -11.28 -3.24
C PHE A 165 16.81 -11.42 -2.97
N SER A 166 17.28 -11.06 -1.78
CA SER A 166 18.69 -11.28 -1.40
C SER A 166 19.01 -12.75 -1.14
N SER A 167 18.05 -13.56 -0.75
CA SER A 167 18.20 -15.01 -0.57
C SER A 167 18.25 -15.76 -1.90
N THR A 168 17.60 -15.25 -2.95
CA THR A 168 17.55 -15.88 -4.28
C THR A 168 18.86 -15.71 -5.07
N ASN A 169 19.64 -14.66 -4.78
CA ASN A 169 20.93 -14.40 -5.44
C ASN A 169 22.13 -15.12 -4.79
N LYS A 170 21.92 -15.97 -3.78
CA LYS A 170 22.99 -16.74 -3.10
C LYS A 170 22.95 -18.24 -3.42
N ALA A 171 22.13 -18.67 -4.37
CA ALA A 171 22.02 -20.06 -4.82
C ALA A 171 22.71 -20.29 -6.17
#